data_afce5185e40fceaa6827e579497b3b49
#
_entry.id   afce5185e40fceaa6827e579497b3b49
#
_cell.length_a   1.000
_cell.length_b   1.000
_cell.length_c   1.000
_cell.angle_alpha   90.00
_cell.angle_beta   90.00
_cell.angle_gamma   90.00
#
_symmetry.space_group_name_H-M   'P 1'
#
loop_
_entity.id
_entity.type
_entity.pdbx_description
1 polymer ?
#
loop_
_entity_poly.entity_id
_entity_poly.type
_entity_poly.pdbx_seq_one_letter_code
_entity_poly.pdbx_strand_id
1 'polypeptide(L)'
;AEPSWIDTLIEANKKDKKDNRYQQYLEQDDLNVVVNGVCDIFDVYAEAAVQASANIHREGSNGKFGPAPKRYRTYQELLAADDIDAVIIATPDHWHSTMAMAAAKAGKHVYVEKPLSWTVPETYMVREVIKETGIVFQLGHQGRQTDSYQKAKEIISKGLIGPVNLIEVCTNRNDPNGAWVYDIIEGSSPETI
;
A
#
# COMPACT_ATOMS: atom_id res chain seq x y z
N ALA A 1 -21.63 6.11 -6.43
CA ALA A 1 -20.41 5.70 -5.74
C ALA A 1 -19.96 4.38 -6.33
N GLU A 2 -18.71 4.23 -6.70
CA GLU A 2 -18.18 2.95 -7.13
C GLU A 2 -18.18 1.99 -5.93
N PRO A 3 -18.45 0.68 -6.16
CA PRO A 3 -18.44 -0.31 -5.09
C PRO A 3 -17.05 -0.38 -4.44
N SER A 4 -17.03 -0.51 -3.13
CA SER A 4 -15.77 -0.73 -2.41
C SER A 4 -15.08 -2.02 -2.90
N TRP A 5 -13.77 -2.16 -2.70
CA TRP A 5 -13.06 -3.38 -3.07
C TRP A 5 -13.64 -4.64 -2.37
N ILE A 6 -14.19 -4.48 -1.16
CA ILE A 6 -14.87 -5.56 -0.45
C ILE A 6 -16.19 -5.91 -1.14
N ASP A 7 -17.00 -4.93 -1.55
CA ASP A 7 -18.22 -5.20 -2.33
C ASP A 7 -17.87 -5.94 -3.62
N THR A 8 -16.77 -5.57 -4.26
CA THR A 8 -16.26 -6.28 -5.45
C THR A 8 -15.90 -7.73 -5.12
N LEU A 9 -15.26 -8.01 -3.98
CA LEU A 9 -14.93 -9.37 -3.54
C LEU A 9 -16.21 -10.17 -3.20
N ILE A 10 -17.16 -9.54 -2.53
CA ILE A 10 -18.46 -10.17 -2.20
C ILE A 10 -19.17 -10.56 -3.49
N GLU A 11 -19.25 -9.66 -4.46
CA GLU A 11 -19.90 -9.95 -5.75
C GLU A 11 -19.13 -11.01 -6.56
N ALA A 12 -17.80 -10.99 -6.53
CA ALA A 12 -16.99 -12.04 -7.16
C ALA A 12 -17.23 -13.41 -6.52
N ASN A 13 -17.32 -13.50 -5.20
CA ASN A 13 -17.64 -14.72 -4.46
C ASN A 13 -19.06 -15.23 -4.76
N LYS A 14 -20.02 -14.32 -4.97
CA LYS A 14 -21.38 -14.69 -5.40
C LYS A 14 -21.41 -15.25 -6.82
N LYS A 15 -20.58 -14.71 -7.73
CA LYS A 15 -20.51 -15.11 -9.15
C LYS A 15 -19.71 -16.40 -9.36
N ASP A 16 -18.57 -16.52 -8.68
CA ASP A 16 -17.70 -17.69 -8.76
C ASP A 16 -17.45 -18.28 -7.37
N LYS A 17 -18.12 -19.39 -7.06
CA LYS A 17 -17.92 -20.11 -5.78
C LYS A 17 -16.50 -20.66 -5.57
N LYS A 18 -15.66 -20.63 -6.60
CA LYS A 18 -14.22 -20.97 -6.50
C LYS A 18 -13.37 -19.77 -6.05
N ASP A 19 -13.90 -18.55 -6.14
CA ASP A 19 -13.21 -17.37 -5.63
C ASP A 19 -13.30 -17.35 -4.10
N ASN A 20 -12.22 -17.72 -3.45
CA ASN A 20 -12.15 -17.81 -1.99
C ASN A 20 -11.53 -16.55 -1.33
N ARG A 21 -11.24 -15.49 -2.09
CA ARG A 21 -10.59 -14.29 -1.55
C ARG A 21 -11.39 -13.62 -0.43
N TYR A 22 -12.72 -13.61 -0.55
CA TYR A 22 -13.57 -13.08 0.50
C TYR A 22 -13.52 -13.93 1.78
N GLN A 23 -13.52 -15.26 1.66
CA GLN A 23 -13.36 -16.16 2.81
C GLN A 23 -11.99 -16.00 3.46
N GLN A 24 -10.93 -15.95 2.65
CA GLN A 24 -9.57 -15.66 3.14
C GLN A 24 -9.48 -14.32 3.88
N TYR A 25 -10.22 -13.32 3.43
CA TYR A 25 -10.31 -12.04 4.15
C TYR A 25 -11.00 -12.19 5.51
N LEU A 26 -12.10 -12.95 5.59
CA LEU A 26 -12.81 -13.19 6.84
C LEU A 26 -12.03 -14.04 7.85
N GLU A 27 -11.13 -14.90 7.36
CA GLU A 27 -10.29 -15.78 8.18
C GLU A 27 -9.05 -15.05 8.75
N GLN A 28 -8.80 -13.81 8.35
CA GLN A 28 -7.67 -13.05 8.86
C GLN A 28 -7.90 -12.65 10.33
N ASP A 29 -6.82 -12.69 11.10
CA ASP A 29 -6.83 -12.22 12.48
C ASP A 29 -7.22 -10.73 12.55
N ASP A 30 -8.10 -10.40 13.49
CA ASP A 30 -8.38 -9.01 13.79
C ASP A 30 -7.18 -8.38 14.53
N LEU A 31 -6.39 -7.63 13.81
CA LEU A 31 -5.21 -6.93 14.36
C LEU A 31 -5.57 -5.68 15.16
N ASN A 32 -6.87 -5.39 15.32
CA ASN A 32 -7.37 -4.18 16.01
C ASN A 32 -6.78 -2.87 15.44
N VAL A 33 -6.55 -2.85 14.14
CA VAL A 33 -6.05 -1.67 13.42
C VAL A 33 -7.22 -0.83 12.93
N VAL A 34 -7.14 0.47 13.11
CA VAL A 34 -8.13 1.44 12.61
C VAL A 34 -7.44 2.51 11.78
N VAL A 35 -8.13 3.04 10.78
CA VAL A 35 -7.64 4.17 9.99
C VAL A 35 -8.16 5.45 10.64
N ASN A 36 -7.27 6.21 11.31
CA ASN A 36 -7.60 7.45 11.99
C ASN A 36 -7.38 8.69 11.12
N GLY A 37 -6.54 8.58 10.10
CA GLY A 37 -6.20 9.73 9.26
C GLY A 37 -6.03 9.37 7.80
N VAL A 38 -6.39 10.31 6.93
CA VAL A 38 -6.20 10.25 5.48
C VAL A 38 -5.58 11.56 5.02
N CYS A 39 -4.61 11.48 4.12
CA CYS A 39 -4.02 12.64 3.47
C CYS A 39 -3.89 12.36 1.98
N ASP A 40 -4.54 13.16 1.17
CA ASP A 40 -4.37 13.22 -0.28
C ASP A 40 -4.55 14.69 -0.72
N ILE A 41 -3.75 15.12 -1.70
CA ILE A 41 -3.84 16.47 -2.25
C ILE A 41 -5.06 16.61 -3.17
N PHE A 42 -5.52 15.51 -3.76
CA PHE A 42 -6.67 15.48 -4.64
C PHE A 42 -7.95 15.17 -3.85
N ASP A 43 -8.87 16.12 -3.81
CA ASP A 43 -10.08 16.06 -2.98
C ASP A 43 -10.92 14.79 -3.24
N VAL A 44 -11.05 14.38 -4.50
CA VAL A 44 -11.82 13.18 -4.88
C VAL A 44 -11.23 11.92 -4.26
N TYR A 45 -9.90 11.77 -4.28
CA TYR A 45 -9.23 10.63 -3.65
C TYR A 45 -9.29 10.70 -2.12
N ALA A 46 -9.13 11.89 -1.56
CA ALA A 46 -9.24 12.06 -0.12
C ALA A 46 -10.64 11.66 0.41
N GLU A 47 -11.69 12.07 -0.28
CA GLU A 47 -13.06 11.72 0.07
C GLU A 47 -13.33 10.22 -0.11
N ALA A 48 -12.90 9.64 -1.23
CA ALA A 48 -13.02 8.21 -1.46
C ALA A 48 -12.28 7.39 -0.40
N ALA A 49 -11.08 7.83 0.00
CA ALA A 49 -10.29 7.18 1.04
C ALA A 49 -10.96 7.27 2.43
N VAL A 50 -11.56 8.41 2.78
CA VAL A 50 -12.35 8.54 4.02
C VAL A 50 -13.53 7.57 4.01
N GLN A 51 -14.25 7.46 2.90
CA GLN A 51 -15.39 6.55 2.78
C GLN A 51 -14.95 5.08 2.84
N ALA A 52 -13.89 4.72 2.13
CA ALA A 52 -13.36 3.34 2.12
C ALA A 52 -12.81 2.91 3.48
N SER A 53 -12.29 3.85 4.26
CA SER A 53 -11.67 3.59 5.56
C SER A 53 -12.67 3.52 6.72
N ALA A 54 -13.96 3.73 6.46
CA ALA A 54 -14.99 3.77 7.52
C ALA A 54 -15.25 2.42 8.22
N ASN A 55 -14.51 1.36 7.92
CA ASN A 55 -14.59 0.01 8.53
C ASN A 55 -16.00 -0.60 8.52
N ILE A 56 -16.82 -0.22 7.54
CA ILE A 56 -18.23 -0.62 7.44
C ILE A 56 -18.44 -2.12 7.24
N HIS A 57 -17.42 -2.80 6.76
CA HIS A 57 -17.47 -4.21 6.41
C HIS A 57 -16.81 -5.12 7.46
N ARG A 58 -16.37 -4.56 8.58
CA ARG A 58 -15.75 -5.34 9.64
C ARG A 58 -16.82 -6.20 10.33
N GLU A 59 -16.64 -7.52 10.31
CA GLU A 59 -17.54 -8.43 11.01
C GLU A 59 -17.50 -8.14 12.52
N GLY A 60 -18.65 -8.13 13.16
CA GLY A 60 -18.76 -7.75 14.57
C GLY A 60 -18.87 -6.24 14.85
N SER A 61 -18.72 -5.41 13.83
CA SER A 61 -18.94 -3.95 13.98
C SER A 61 -20.40 -3.60 14.30
N ASN A 62 -21.36 -4.53 14.07
CA ASN A 62 -22.81 -4.33 14.19
C ASN A 62 -23.31 -3.08 13.44
N GLY A 63 -22.67 -2.76 12.32
CA GLY A 63 -22.93 -1.54 11.56
C GLY A 63 -22.47 -0.27 12.29
N LYS A 64 -21.76 -0.40 13.40
CA LYS A 64 -21.12 0.72 14.07
C LYS A 64 -19.76 0.94 13.44
N PHE A 65 -19.68 1.99 12.67
CA PHE A 65 -18.43 2.50 12.17
C PHE A 65 -17.59 3.01 13.33
N GLY A 66 -16.32 2.76 13.30
CA GLY A 66 -15.40 3.61 14.03
C GLY A 66 -15.59 5.07 13.58
N PRO A 67 -15.08 6.04 14.32
CA PRO A 67 -15.11 7.42 13.87
C PRO A 67 -14.50 7.48 12.47
N ALA A 68 -15.11 8.27 11.58
CA ALA A 68 -14.57 8.50 10.25
C ALA A 68 -13.14 9.05 10.38
N PRO A 69 -12.19 8.58 9.56
CA PRO A 69 -10.83 9.08 9.63
C PRO A 69 -10.79 10.58 9.38
N LYS A 70 -9.94 11.27 10.11
CA LYS A 70 -9.74 12.71 9.92
C LYS A 70 -8.98 12.94 8.62
N ARG A 71 -9.46 13.86 7.79
CA ARG A 71 -8.73 14.32 6.63
C ARG A 71 -7.70 15.37 7.02
N TYR A 72 -6.45 15.16 6.63
CA TYR A 72 -5.35 16.12 6.75
C TYR A 72 -5.03 16.71 5.38
N ARG A 73 -4.68 17.99 5.32
CA ARG A 73 -4.34 18.69 4.08
C ARG A 73 -2.91 18.40 3.63
N THR A 74 -2.02 18.19 4.59
CA THR A 74 -0.63 17.88 4.32
C THR A 74 -0.19 16.64 5.09
N TYR A 75 0.78 15.91 4.56
CA TYR A 75 1.33 14.76 5.26
C TYR A 75 2.06 15.17 6.55
N GLN A 76 2.61 16.40 6.61
CA GLN A 76 3.24 16.93 7.81
C GLN A 76 2.23 17.07 8.96
N GLU A 77 1.02 17.57 8.66
CA GLU A 77 -0.05 17.64 9.65
C GLU A 77 -0.48 16.26 10.15
N LEU A 78 -0.57 15.27 9.24
CA LEU A 78 -0.87 13.90 9.59
C LEU A 78 0.22 13.30 10.49
N LEU A 79 1.49 13.49 10.14
CA LEU A 79 2.61 12.99 10.93
C LEU A 79 2.74 13.66 12.31
N ALA A 80 2.25 14.88 12.47
CA ALA A 80 2.24 15.59 13.75
C ALA A 80 1.10 15.14 14.69
N ALA A 81 0.16 14.32 14.23
CA ALA A 81 -0.96 13.86 15.03
C ALA A 81 -0.53 12.76 16.02
N ASP A 82 -0.95 12.88 17.27
CA ASP A 82 -0.58 11.95 18.35
C ASP A 82 -1.31 10.61 18.25
N ASP A 83 -2.46 10.57 17.57
CA ASP A 83 -3.31 9.40 17.39
C ASP A 83 -2.99 8.58 16.13
N ILE A 84 -1.86 8.83 15.50
CA ILE A 84 -1.32 8.07 14.37
C ILE A 84 -0.06 7.34 14.83
N ASP A 85 -0.09 6.01 14.83
CA ASP A 85 1.06 5.15 15.18
C ASP A 85 1.87 4.72 13.96
N ALA A 86 1.19 4.52 12.83
CA ALA A 86 1.79 4.01 11.60
C ALA A 86 1.17 4.68 10.37
N VAL A 87 1.92 4.69 9.27
CA VAL A 87 1.45 5.25 8.01
C VAL A 87 1.66 4.30 6.84
N ILE A 88 0.71 4.30 5.91
CA ILE A 88 0.83 3.68 4.59
C ILE A 88 1.08 4.80 3.58
N ILE A 89 2.21 4.73 2.87
CA ILE A 89 2.61 5.70 1.86
C ILE A 89 2.43 5.05 0.48
N ALA A 90 1.45 5.52 -0.27
CA ALA A 90 1.11 5.07 -1.62
C ALA A 90 0.97 6.27 -2.59
N THR A 91 1.78 7.26 -2.38
CA THR A 91 1.89 8.48 -3.20
C THR A 91 2.62 8.20 -4.53
N PRO A 92 2.75 9.18 -5.44
CA PRO A 92 3.69 9.06 -6.55
C PRO A 92 5.11 8.75 -6.05
N ASP A 93 5.81 7.91 -6.77
CA ASP A 93 7.05 7.25 -6.38
C ASP A 93 8.18 8.20 -5.95
N HIS A 94 8.25 9.39 -6.55
CA HIS A 94 9.25 10.41 -6.20
C HIS A 94 9.07 11.01 -4.78
N TRP A 95 7.90 10.77 -4.14
CA TRP A 95 7.65 11.19 -2.76
C TRP A 95 7.96 10.12 -1.72
N HIS A 96 8.11 8.86 -2.13
CA HIS A 96 8.23 7.73 -1.20
C HIS A 96 9.38 7.90 -0.20
N SER A 97 10.58 8.17 -0.68
CA SER A 97 11.76 8.33 0.18
C SER A 97 11.63 9.50 1.16
N THR A 98 11.18 10.64 0.65
CA THR A 98 11.00 11.86 1.46
C THR A 98 9.96 11.67 2.56
N MET A 99 8.80 11.12 2.21
CA MET A 99 7.72 10.90 3.18
C MET A 99 8.08 9.78 4.18
N ALA A 100 8.73 8.71 3.73
CA ALA A 100 9.18 7.64 4.61
C ALA A 100 10.18 8.13 5.66
N MET A 101 11.16 8.94 5.26
CA MET A 101 12.11 9.54 6.20
C MET A 101 11.43 10.52 7.17
N ALA A 102 10.48 11.33 6.69
CA ALA A 102 9.72 12.25 7.54
C ALA A 102 8.89 11.48 8.57
N ALA A 103 8.19 10.42 8.17
CA ALA A 103 7.40 9.58 9.05
C ALA A 103 8.27 8.90 10.12
N ALA A 104 9.42 8.33 9.70
CA ALA A 104 10.35 7.72 10.63
C ALA A 104 10.89 8.70 11.68
N LYS A 105 11.27 9.91 11.26
CA LYS A 105 11.71 10.98 12.17
C LYS A 105 10.62 11.47 13.11
N ALA A 106 9.34 11.36 12.70
CA ALA A 106 8.18 11.63 13.55
C ALA A 106 7.84 10.44 14.47
N GLY A 107 8.63 9.36 14.48
CA GLY A 107 8.42 8.16 15.30
C GLY A 107 7.30 7.26 14.81
N LYS A 108 6.79 7.46 13.59
CA LYS A 108 5.71 6.64 13.03
C LYS A 108 6.27 5.42 12.33
N HIS A 109 5.64 4.26 12.50
CA HIS A 109 5.92 3.06 11.72
C HIS A 109 5.50 3.26 10.26
N VAL A 110 6.20 2.62 9.32
CA VAL A 110 6.03 2.91 7.90
C VAL A 110 5.82 1.65 7.08
N TYR A 111 4.74 1.61 6.33
CA TYR A 111 4.63 0.82 5.10
C TYR A 111 4.70 1.77 3.91
N VAL A 112 5.60 1.52 2.96
CA VAL A 112 5.72 2.35 1.75
C VAL A 112 5.65 1.47 0.52
N GLU A 113 4.88 1.91 -0.49
CA GLU A 113 4.79 1.23 -1.77
C GLU A 113 6.12 1.27 -2.55
N LYS A 114 6.26 0.32 -3.46
CA LYS A 114 7.39 0.26 -4.39
C LYS A 114 7.21 1.30 -5.53
N PRO A 115 8.30 1.84 -6.08
CA PRO A 115 9.71 1.73 -5.68
C PRO A 115 10.01 2.60 -4.45
N LEU A 116 11.01 2.22 -3.67
CA LEU A 116 11.38 2.96 -2.45
C LEU A 116 11.88 4.37 -2.73
N SER A 117 12.60 4.54 -3.82
CA SER A 117 13.30 5.78 -4.18
C SER A 117 13.60 5.84 -5.67
N TRP A 118 13.93 7.02 -6.16
CA TRP A 118 14.36 7.22 -7.54
C TRP A 118 15.87 7.04 -7.73
N THR A 119 16.65 7.26 -6.69
CA THR A 119 18.10 7.20 -6.77
C THR A 119 18.69 6.29 -5.69
N VAL A 120 19.86 5.73 -5.99
CA VAL A 120 20.60 4.91 -5.04
C VAL A 120 21.00 5.69 -3.78
N PRO A 121 21.47 6.94 -3.84
CA PRO A 121 21.72 7.74 -2.64
C PRO A 121 20.50 7.88 -1.72
N GLU A 122 19.31 8.16 -2.28
CA GLU A 122 18.09 8.24 -1.49
C GLU A 122 17.81 6.94 -0.72
N THR A 123 18.03 5.78 -1.35
CA THR A 123 17.86 4.48 -0.69
C THR A 123 18.75 4.37 0.55
N TYR A 124 20.02 4.80 0.44
CA TYR A 124 20.94 4.79 1.58
C TYR A 124 20.50 5.78 2.66
N MET A 125 20.00 6.95 2.30
CA MET A 125 19.48 7.93 3.26
C MET A 125 18.29 7.36 4.04
N VAL A 126 17.32 6.76 3.35
CA VAL A 126 16.17 6.08 4.01
C VAL A 126 16.67 5.01 4.96
N ARG A 127 17.59 4.14 4.51
CA ARG A 127 18.14 3.06 5.33
C ARG A 127 18.78 3.58 6.63
N GLU A 128 19.57 4.64 6.56
CA GLU A 128 20.21 5.20 7.76
C GLU A 128 19.16 5.81 8.72
N VAL A 129 18.21 6.59 8.21
CA VAL A 129 17.14 7.15 9.03
C VAL A 129 16.32 6.05 9.74
N ILE A 130 15.98 4.97 9.02
CA ILE A 130 15.25 3.84 9.61
C ILE A 130 16.06 3.17 10.73
N LYS A 131 17.39 3.01 10.54
CA LYS A 131 18.26 2.44 11.57
C LYS A 131 18.39 3.35 12.80
N GLU A 132 18.50 4.65 12.58
CA GLU A 132 18.61 5.64 13.66
C GLU A 132 17.34 5.73 14.48
N THR A 133 16.17 5.68 13.85
CA THR A 133 14.87 5.81 14.52
C THR A 133 14.37 4.51 15.14
N GLY A 134 14.79 3.36 14.60
CA GLY A 134 14.38 2.04 15.09
C GLY A 134 12.90 1.70 14.87
N ILE A 135 12.20 2.45 14.01
CA ILE A 135 10.80 2.19 13.69
C ILE A 135 10.63 0.89 12.90
N VAL A 136 9.44 0.31 12.92
CA VAL A 136 9.10 -0.79 12.01
C VAL A 136 8.91 -0.22 10.60
N PHE A 137 9.63 -0.82 9.65
CA PHE A 137 9.59 -0.39 8.25
C PHE A 137 9.32 -1.56 7.33
N GLN A 138 8.32 -1.44 6.46
CA GLN A 138 7.97 -2.42 5.44
C GLN A 138 7.93 -1.76 4.06
N LEU A 139 8.70 -2.32 3.11
CA LEU A 139 8.60 -1.96 1.70
C LEU A 139 7.61 -2.91 1.00
N GLY A 140 6.68 -2.36 0.23
CA GLY A 140 5.61 -3.06 -0.47
C GLY A 140 6.04 -3.88 -1.69
N HIS A 141 7.03 -4.75 -1.53
CA HIS A 141 7.44 -5.74 -2.53
C HIS A 141 6.72 -7.08 -2.33
N GLN A 142 5.41 -7.11 -2.55
CA GLN A 142 4.54 -8.25 -2.26
C GLN A 142 5.02 -9.56 -2.89
N GLY A 143 5.45 -9.50 -4.16
CA GLY A 143 5.92 -10.68 -4.90
C GLY A 143 7.08 -11.43 -4.24
N ARG A 144 7.93 -10.76 -3.45
CA ARG A 144 9.07 -11.40 -2.79
C ARG A 144 8.69 -12.40 -1.71
N GLN A 145 7.49 -12.31 -1.19
CA GLN A 145 6.99 -13.17 -0.10
C GLN A 145 6.17 -14.34 -0.63
N THR A 146 5.94 -14.44 -1.94
CA THR A 146 5.22 -15.57 -2.52
C THR A 146 6.03 -16.86 -2.43
N ASP A 147 5.35 -17.97 -2.28
CA ASP A 147 5.95 -19.31 -2.15
C ASP A 147 6.89 -19.65 -3.31
N SER A 148 6.55 -19.21 -4.52
CA SER A 148 7.39 -19.41 -5.72
C SER A 148 8.76 -18.74 -5.59
N TYR A 149 8.81 -17.49 -5.09
CA TYR A 149 10.07 -16.79 -4.86
C TYR A 149 10.88 -17.40 -3.72
N GLN A 150 10.23 -17.83 -2.63
CA GLN A 150 10.90 -18.52 -1.53
C GLN A 150 11.47 -19.85 -2.01
N LYS A 151 10.73 -20.59 -2.82
CA LYS A 151 11.20 -21.85 -3.40
C LYS A 151 12.35 -21.65 -4.39
N ALA A 152 12.29 -20.64 -5.24
CA ALA A 152 13.38 -20.29 -6.13
C ALA A 152 14.67 -19.95 -5.36
N LYS A 153 14.55 -19.15 -4.28
CA LYS A 153 15.67 -18.84 -3.39
C LYS A 153 16.28 -20.11 -2.78
N GLU A 154 15.45 -21.03 -2.31
CA GLU A 154 15.91 -22.32 -1.76
C GLU A 154 16.69 -23.13 -2.81
N ILE A 155 16.16 -23.27 -4.02
CA ILE A 155 16.78 -24.02 -5.12
C ILE A 155 18.15 -23.44 -5.47
N ILE A 156 18.22 -22.10 -5.61
CA ILE A 156 19.46 -21.40 -5.94
C ILE A 156 20.50 -21.56 -4.81
N SER A 157 20.07 -21.38 -3.55
CA SER A 157 20.97 -21.46 -2.39
C SER A 157 21.54 -22.86 -2.17
N LYS A 158 20.82 -23.90 -2.58
CA LYS A 158 21.28 -25.31 -2.57
C LYS A 158 22.17 -25.67 -3.76
N GLY A 159 22.39 -24.74 -4.68
CA GLY A 159 23.20 -24.99 -5.87
C GLY A 159 22.59 -25.95 -6.88
N LEU A 160 21.28 -26.23 -6.80
CA LEU A 160 20.62 -27.25 -7.63
C LEU A 160 20.60 -26.93 -9.13
N ILE A 161 20.75 -25.65 -9.48
CA ILE A 161 20.84 -25.18 -10.87
C ILE A 161 22.28 -24.80 -11.27
N GLY A 162 23.26 -25.08 -10.40
CA GLY A 162 24.64 -24.65 -10.59
C GLY A 162 24.84 -23.13 -10.40
N PRO A 163 25.99 -22.60 -10.86
CA PRO A 163 26.26 -21.17 -10.78
C PRO A 163 25.30 -20.37 -11.68
N VAL A 164 24.77 -19.28 -11.18
CA VAL A 164 23.92 -18.35 -11.95
C VAL A 164 24.80 -17.53 -12.87
N ASN A 165 24.72 -17.78 -14.18
CA ASN A 165 25.51 -17.10 -15.19
C ASN A 165 24.74 -16.02 -15.95
N LEU A 166 23.41 -16.10 -15.95
CA LEU A 166 22.52 -15.17 -16.66
C LEU A 166 21.25 -14.96 -15.84
N ILE A 167 20.83 -13.72 -15.74
CA ILE A 167 19.51 -13.33 -15.22
C ILE A 167 18.82 -12.53 -16.32
N GLU A 168 17.68 -13.02 -16.78
CA GLU A 168 16.83 -12.32 -17.75
C GLU A 168 15.55 -11.86 -17.05
N VAL A 169 15.24 -10.57 -17.20
CA VAL A 169 14.04 -9.93 -16.62
C VAL A 169 13.25 -9.27 -17.73
N CYS A 170 11.99 -9.69 -17.86
CA CYS A 170 11.07 -9.12 -18.83
C CYS A 170 9.92 -8.43 -18.10
N THR A 171 9.63 -7.20 -18.50
CA THR A 171 8.51 -6.39 -18.00
C THR A 171 7.49 -6.08 -19.10
N ASN A 172 7.48 -6.91 -20.14
CA ASN A 172 6.61 -6.71 -21.29
C ASN A 172 5.15 -6.92 -20.90
N ARG A 173 4.34 -5.92 -21.15
CA ARG A 173 2.89 -6.01 -21.05
C ARG A 173 2.32 -5.83 -22.46
N ASN A 174 1.79 -6.89 -23.02
CA ASN A 174 1.13 -6.87 -24.32
C ASN A 174 -0.37 -6.62 -24.11
N ASP A 175 -0.77 -5.34 -24.20
CA ASP A 175 -2.15 -4.90 -24.05
C ASP A 175 -2.54 -4.10 -25.30
N PRO A 176 -3.63 -4.47 -26.00
CA PRO A 176 -4.06 -3.77 -27.21
C PRO A 176 -4.46 -2.30 -26.98
N ASN A 177 -4.83 -1.96 -25.75
CA ASN A 177 -5.19 -0.58 -25.34
C ASN A 177 -4.00 0.22 -24.80
N GLY A 178 -2.81 -0.36 -24.79
CA GLY A 178 -1.61 0.22 -24.19
C GLY A 178 -1.40 -0.18 -22.74
N ALA A 179 -0.14 -0.36 -22.38
CA ALA A 179 0.23 -0.64 -20.99
C ALA A 179 0.32 0.66 -20.19
N TRP A 180 -0.22 0.68 -18.97
CA TRP A 180 -0.13 1.83 -18.05
C TRP A 180 -0.85 3.10 -18.55
N VAL A 181 -1.85 2.93 -19.38
CA VAL A 181 -2.75 4.03 -19.79
C VAL A 181 -3.90 4.07 -18.78
N TYR A 182 -4.08 5.23 -18.18
CA TYR A 182 -5.16 5.50 -17.22
C TYR A 182 -5.96 6.69 -17.70
N ASP A 183 -7.27 6.65 -17.51
CA ASP A 183 -8.15 7.78 -17.79
C ASP A 183 -7.86 8.94 -16.86
N ILE A 184 -8.01 10.16 -17.36
CA ILE A 184 -8.00 11.35 -16.50
C ILE A 184 -9.31 11.37 -15.73
N ILE A 185 -9.23 11.39 -14.42
CA ILE A 185 -10.40 11.41 -13.54
C ILE A 185 -11.11 12.75 -13.66
N GLU A 186 -12.44 12.71 -13.78
CA GLU A 186 -13.26 13.91 -13.82
C GLU A 186 -13.00 14.80 -12.58
N GLY A 187 -12.83 16.10 -12.81
CA GLY A 187 -12.46 17.06 -11.76
C GLY A 187 -10.95 17.22 -11.56
N SER A 188 -10.11 16.49 -12.29
CA SER A 188 -8.66 16.72 -12.27
C SER A 188 -8.32 17.95 -13.10
N SER A 189 -7.72 18.95 -12.47
CA SER A 189 -7.15 20.12 -13.15
C SER A 189 -5.92 20.60 -12.38
N PRO A 190 -5.04 21.43 -12.99
CA PRO A 190 -3.90 22.02 -12.27
C PRO A 190 -4.30 22.84 -11.03
N GLU A 191 -5.55 23.30 -10.96
CA GLU A 191 -6.07 24.07 -9.84
C GLU A 191 -6.64 23.19 -8.72
N THR A 192 -6.90 21.91 -8.98
CA THR A 192 -7.50 20.95 -8.04
C THR A 192 -6.52 19.93 -7.48
N ILE A 193 -5.27 19.97 -7.95
CA ILE A 193 -4.19 19.09 -7.51
C ILE A 193 -3.08 19.89 -6.85
#